data_a00d276223674eed72f30eac35064938
#
_entry.id   a00d276223674eed72f30eac35064938
#
_cell.length_a   1.000
_cell.length_b   1.000
_cell.length_c   1.000
_cell.angle_alpha   90.00
_cell.angle_beta   90.00
_cell.angle_gamma   90.00
#
_symmetry.space_group_name_H-M   'P 1'
#
loop_
_entity.id
_entity.type
_entity.pdbx_description
1 polymer ?
#
loop_
_entity_poly.entity_id
_entity_poly.type
_entity_poly.pdbx_seq_one_letter_code
_entity_poly.pdbx_strand_id
1 'polypeptide(L)'
;MIIVKSKNDVPIRLTTERWKHIIMRHPEMDNQKECLLETVTEPHLIQQGDFGELIAMRFYEKSPLTTKYLVVIYKEVTDTDGFIITAYYTPKPSERRKILWKS
;
A
#
# COMPACT_ATOMS: atom_id res chain seq x y z
N MET A 1 -9.07 -2.65 14.39
CA MET A 1 -8.09 -3.27 13.46
C MET A 1 -8.80 -3.81 12.23
N ILE A 2 -8.25 -3.55 11.08
CA ILE A 2 -8.81 -4.01 9.81
C ILE A 2 -7.83 -5.00 9.19
N ILE A 3 -8.36 -6.07 8.60
CA ILE A 3 -7.55 -7.07 7.92
C ILE A 3 -8.09 -7.26 6.50
N VAL A 4 -7.20 -7.17 5.51
CA VAL A 4 -7.53 -7.48 4.11
C VAL A 4 -6.49 -8.47 3.58
N LYS A 5 -6.84 -9.18 2.51
CA LYS A 5 -5.90 -10.11 1.90
C LYS A 5 -5.11 -9.48 0.78
N SER A 6 -3.81 -9.72 0.79
CA SER A 6 -2.91 -9.26 -0.26
C SER A 6 -3.13 -10.10 -1.53
N LYS A 7 -2.44 -9.72 -2.59
CA LYS A 7 -2.49 -10.46 -3.86
C LYS A 7 -2.04 -11.91 -3.70
N ASN A 8 -1.15 -12.17 -2.75
CA ASN A 8 -0.68 -13.52 -2.43
C ASN A 8 -1.58 -14.24 -1.41
N ASP A 9 -2.75 -13.68 -1.14
CA ASP A 9 -3.75 -14.26 -0.22
C ASP A 9 -3.29 -14.28 1.24
N VAL A 10 -2.38 -13.40 1.62
CA VAL A 10 -1.90 -13.25 3.00
C VAL A 10 -2.74 -12.20 3.71
N PRO A 11 -3.23 -12.47 4.94
CA PRO A 11 -3.94 -11.45 5.73
C PRO A 11 -2.97 -10.31 6.11
N ILE A 12 -3.35 -9.09 5.74
CA ILE A 12 -2.57 -7.89 6.03
C ILE A 12 -3.37 -7.02 6.98
N ARG A 13 -2.82 -6.73 8.16
CA ARG A 13 -3.52 -5.95 9.18
C ARG A 13 -3.13 -4.48 9.13
N LEU A 14 -4.11 -3.63 9.36
CA LEU A 14 -3.94 -2.20 9.56
C LEU A 14 -4.49 -1.87 10.95
N THR A 15 -3.61 -1.57 11.89
CA THR A 15 -4.02 -1.19 13.23
C THR A 15 -4.45 0.27 13.28
N THR A 16 -5.27 0.63 14.26
CA THR A 16 -5.67 2.02 14.48
C THR A 16 -4.46 2.92 14.71
N GLU A 17 -3.48 2.43 15.46
CA GLU A 17 -2.25 3.19 15.72
C GLU A 17 -1.46 3.44 14.45
N ARG A 18 -1.32 2.42 13.61
CA ARG A 18 -0.60 2.56 12.35
C ARG A 18 -1.33 3.55 11.42
N TRP A 19 -2.65 3.48 11.37
CA TRP A 19 -3.44 4.41 10.57
C TRP A 19 -3.24 5.85 11.03
N LYS A 20 -3.26 6.10 12.33
CA LYS A 20 -3.00 7.44 12.87
C LYS A 20 -1.59 7.92 12.51
N HIS A 21 -0.61 7.03 12.58
CA HIS A 21 0.77 7.35 12.21
C HIS A 21 0.88 7.73 10.73
N ILE A 22 0.20 6.99 9.87
CA ILE A 22 0.20 7.27 8.43
C ILE A 22 -0.38 8.66 8.17
N ILE A 23 -1.54 8.99 8.75
CA ILE A 23 -2.18 10.31 8.58
C ILE A 23 -1.27 11.42 9.09
N MET A 24 -0.59 11.19 10.20
CA MET A 24 0.31 12.20 10.78
C MET A 24 1.47 12.52 9.83
N ARG A 25 2.06 11.50 9.21
CA ARG A 25 3.18 11.67 8.29
C ARG A 25 2.73 12.09 6.90
N HIS A 26 1.53 11.66 6.49
CA HIS A 26 0.97 11.89 5.16
C HIS A 26 -0.48 12.34 5.30
N PRO A 27 -0.72 13.63 5.61
CA PRO A 27 -2.09 14.13 5.86
C PRO A 27 -3.03 13.96 4.68
N GLU A 28 -2.51 13.86 3.47
CA GLU A 28 -3.32 13.61 2.27
C GLU A 28 -4.03 12.25 2.33
N MET A 29 -3.61 11.35 3.22
CA MET A 29 -4.22 10.04 3.39
C MET A 29 -5.49 10.07 4.23
N ASP A 30 -5.81 11.20 4.86
CA ASP A 30 -7.06 11.34 5.60
C ASP A 30 -8.23 11.08 4.64
N ASN A 31 -9.19 10.27 5.06
CA ASN A 31 -10.32 9.81 4.24
C ASN A 31 -9.94 8.89 3.06
N GLN A 32 -8.70 8.37 3.03
CA GLN A 32 -8.22 7.49 1.96
C GLN A 32 -8.03 6.04 2.41
N LYS A 33 -8.62 5.66 3.56
CA LYS A 33 -8.43 4.32 4.10
C LYS A 33 -8.93 3.24 3.15
N GLU A 34 -10.10 3.45 2.54
CA GLU A 34 -10.65 2.47 1.59
C GLU A 34 -9.77 2.29 0.37
N CYS A 35 -9.19 3.38 -0.14
CA CYS A 35 -8.26 3.32 -1.26
C CYS A 35 -6.98 2.58 -0.88
N LEU A 36 -6.49 2.77 0.35
CA LEU A 36 -5.34 2.04 0.86
C LEU A 36 -5.62 0.53 0.86
N LEU A 37 -6.76 0.13 1.41
CA LEU A 37 -7.13 -1.28 1.48
C LEU A 37 -7.32 -1.88 0.08
N GLU A 38 -7.96 -1.15 -0.83
CA GLU A 38 -8.13 -1.60 -2.21
C GLU A 38 -6.79 -1.79 -2.91
N THR A 39 -5.84 -0.90 -2.65
CA THR A 39 -4.51 -1.00 -3.25
C THR A 39 -3.79 -2.28 -2.84
N VAL A 40 -3.99 -2.73 -1.60
CA VAL A 40 -3.42 -4.00 -1.13
C VAL A 40 -4.09 -5.19 -1.77
N THR A 41 -5.41 -5.18 -1.87
CA THR A 41 -6.18 -6.32 -2.40
C THR A 41 -6.16 -6.41 -3.92
N GLU A 42 -6.21 -5.26 -4.60
CA GLU A 42 -6.29 -5.19 -6.07
C GLU A 42 -5.30 -4.18 -6.63
N PRO A 43 -4.00 -4.41 -6.47
CA PRO A 43 -3.00 -3.48 -6.99
C PRO A 43 -2.93 -3.53 -8.52
N HIS A 44 -2.41 -2.47 -9.11
CA HIS A 44 -2.03 -2.46 -10.52
C HIS A 44 -0.60 -2.92 -10.70
N LEU A 45 0.23 -2.78 -9.65
CA LEU A 45 1.65 -3.08 -9.69
C LEU A 45 2.14 -3.42 -8.29
N ILE A 46 3.04 -4.40 -8.20
CA ILE A 46 3.75 -4.69 -6.95
C ILE A 46 5.24 -4.70 -7.27
N GLN A 47 6.00 -3.90 -6.53
CA GLN A 47 7.45 -3.84 -6.65
C GLN A 47 8.12 -4.36 -5.38
N GLN A 48 9.36 -4.77 -5.51
CA GLN A 48 10.15 -5.28 -4.40
C GLN A 48 10.76 -4.12 -3.60
N GLY A 49 10.62 -4.15 -2.28
CA GLY A 49 11.30 -3.23 -1.38
C GLY A 49 12.73 -3.67 -1.08
N ASP A 50 13.45 -2.84 -0.31
CA ASP A 50 14.87 -3.09 -0.04
C ASP A 50 15.09 -4.12 1.07
N PHE A 51 14.09 -4.34 1.94
CA PHE A 51 14.22 -5.17 3.13
C PHE A 51 13.12 -6.24 3.22
N GLY A 52 12.67 -6.74 2.08
CA GLY A 52 11.66 -7.78 2.03
C GLY A 52 10.22 -7.28 2.08
N GLU A 53 10.01 -5.97 2.19
CA GLU A 53 8.66 -5.43 2.10
C GLU A 53 8.17 -5.42 0.65
N LEU A 54 6.86 -5.34 0.49
CA LEU A 54 6.20 -5.26 -0.81
C LEU A 54 5.65 -3.84 -0.99
N ILE A 55 5.74 -3.34 -2.21
CA ILE A 55 5.30 -1.98 -2.55
C ILE A 55 4.17 -2.11 -3.57
N ALA A 56 2.93 -2.08 -3.08
CA ALA A 56 1.75 -2.12 -3.93
C ALA A 56 1.41 -0.72 -4.41
N MET A 57 1.00 -0.60 -5.66
CA MET A 57 0.59 0.68 -6.24
C MET A 57 -0.69 0.50 -7.04
N ARG A 58 -1.54 1.52 -6.95
CA ARG A 58 -2.76 1.58 -7.75
C ARG A 58 -2.99 3.01 -8.23
N PHE A 59 -3.36 3.14 -9.50
CA PHE A 59 -3.63 4.44 -10.10
C PHE A 59 -5.04 4.92 -9.70
N TYR A 60 -5.12 6.16 -9.21
CA TYR A 60 -6.38 6.82 -8.89
C TYR A 60 -6.45 8.15 -9.61
N GLU A 61 -7.31 8.25 -10.59
CA GLU A 61 -7.47 9.48 -11.36
C GLU A 61 -7.96 10.63 -10.50
N LYS A 62 -8.82 10.33 -9.51
CA LYS A 62 -9.40 11.33 -8.60
C LYS A 62 -8.68 11.32 -7.25
N SER A 63 -7.35 11.39 -7.27
CA SER A 63 -6.60 11.48 -6.03
C SER A 63 -6.74 12.87 -5.39
N PRO A 64 -6.50 13.00 -4.08
CA PRO A 64 -6.55 14.31 -3.40
C PRO A 64 -5.43 15.24 -3.82
N LEU A 65 -4.44 14.74 -4.55
CA LEU A 65 -3.29 15.51 -5.03
C LEU A 65 -3.20 15.42 -6.55
N THR A 66 -2.23 16.16 -7.12
CA THR A 66 -1.91 16.00 -8.54
C THR A 66 -1.23 14.66 -8.81
N THR A 67 -0.60 14.06 -7.79
CA THR A 67 0.01 12.74 -7.88
C THR A 67 -1.06 11.66 -7.76
N LYS A 68 -1.05 10.68 -8.65
CA LYS A 68 -2.17 9.78 -8.86
C LYS A 68 -1.95 8.33 -8.49
N TYR A 69 -0.71 7.94 -8.19
CA TYR A 69 -0.43 6.57 -7.76
C TYR A 69 -0.43 6.50 -6.24
N LEU A 70 -1.34 5.71 -5.68
CA LEU A 70 -1.31 5.41 -4.27
C LEU A 70 -0.33 4.25 -4.05
N VAL A 71 0.62 4.48 -3.17
CA VAL A 71 1.63 3.50 -2.77
C VAL A 71 1.28 2.99 -1.39
N VAL A 72 1.22 1.67 -1.23
CA VAL A 72 1.06 1.05 0.09
C VAL A 72 2.22 0.08 0.28
N ILE A 73 3.02 0.34 1.31
CA ILE A 73 4.14 -0.52 1.67
C ILE A 73 3.69 -1.44 2.80
N TYR A 74 3.83 -2.73 2.59
CA TYR A 74 3.40 -3.74 3.55
C TYR A 74 4.36 -4.91 3.55
N LYS A 75 4.26 -5.74 4.57
CA LYS A 75 5.11 -6.91 4.69
C LYS A 75 4.26 -8.16 4.92
N GLU A 76 4.57 -9.22 4.18
CA GLU A 76 4.04 -10.55 4.41
C GLU A 76 5.05 -11.31 5.26
N VAL A 77 4.72 -11.49 6.55
CA VAL A 77 5.65 -12.11 7.50
C VAL A 77 5.61 -13.63 7.37
N THR A 78 4.40 -14.17 7.27
CA THR A 78 4.15 -15.60 7.04
C THR A 78 2.98 -15.73 6.08
N ASP A 79 2.56 -16.95 5.77
CA ASP A 79 1.37 -17.20 4.93
C ASP A 79 0.08 -16.73 5.59
N THR A 80 0.10 -16.51 6.91
CA THR A 80 -1.09 -16.16 7.67
C THR A 80 -0.97 -14.85 8.43
N ASP A 81 0.09 -14.07 8.22
CA ASP A 81 0.30 -12.83 8.93
C ASP A 81 1.10 -11.82 8.12
N GLY A 82 0.63 -10.58 8.11
CA GLY A 82 1.34 -9.46 7.53
C GLY A 82 0.78 -8.15 8.07
N PHE A 83 1.42 -7.04 7.73
CA PHE A 83 1.02 -5.74 8.26
C PHE A 83 1.38 -4.60 7.30
N ILE A 84 0.60 -3.52 7.39
CA ILE A 84 0.85 -2.28 6.66
C ILE A 84 1.97 -1.51 7.37
N ILE A 85 2.92 -0.99 6.59
CA ILE A 85 4.00 -0.14 7.10
C ILE A 85 3.64 1.32 6.92
N THR A 86 3.33 1.74 5.69
CA THR A 86 2.96 3.13 5.39
C THR A 86 2.23 3.22 4.06
N ALA A 87 1.66 4.40 3.77
CA ALA A 87 1.01 4.67 2.50
C ALA A 87 1.15 6.15 2.15
N TYR A 88 1.28 6.45 0.86
CA TYR A 88 1.41 7.82 0.36
C TYR A 88 1.15 7.85 -1.14
N TYR A 89 0.98 9.04 -1.71
CA TYR A 89 0.82 9.21 -3.15
C TYR A 89 2.14 9.59 -3.81
N THR A 90 2.35 9.12 -5.04
CA THR A 90 3.55 9.40 -5.83
C THR A 90 3.16 9.67 -7.29
N PRO A 91 3.95 10.47 -8.04
CA PRO A 91 3.66 10.74 -9.45
C PRO A 91 3.76 9.51 -10.34
N LYS A 92 4.72 8.63 -10.08
CA LYS A 92 4.94 7.43 -10.89
C LYS A 92 5.72 6.38 -10.12
N PRO A 93 5.61 5.10 -10.51
CA PRO A 93 6.41 4.03 -9.90
C PRO A 93 7.90 4.24 -10.11
N SER A 94 8.71 3.65 -9.23
CA SER A 94 10.16 3.64 -9.38
C SER A 94 10.56 2.81 -10.60
N GLU A 95 11.47 3.33 -11.41
CA GLU A 95 11.98 2.61 -12.58
C GLU A 95 13.09 1.63 -12.20
N ARG A 96 13.61 1.71 -10.96
CA ARG A 96 14.75 0.90 -10.50
C ARG A 96 14.34 -0.36 -9.76
N ARG A 97 13.13 -0.38 -9.18
CA ARG A 97 12.70 -1.52 -8.38
C ARG A 97 12.20 -2.65 -9.24
N LYS A 98 12.53 -3.87 -8.83
CA LYS A 98 12.07 -5.07 -9.51
C LYS A 98 10.54 -5.16 -9.41
N ILE A 99 9.88 -5.44 -10.53
CA ILE A 99 8.45 -5.68 -10.57
C ILE A 99 8.21 -7.14 -10.23
N LEU A 100 7.43 -7.38 -9.16
CA LEU A 100 7.07 -8.72 -8.74
C LEU A 100 5.76 -9.17 -9.37
N TRP A 101 4.86 -8.24 -9.62
CA TRP A 101 3.56 -8.51 -10.22
C TRP A 101 3.02 -7.26 -10.90
N LYS A 102 2.33 -7.46 -12.01
CA LYS A 102 1.72 -6.37 -12.76
C LYS A 102 0.43 -6.87 -13.41
N SER A 103 -0.62 -6.05 -13.30
CA SER A 103 -1.91 -6.36 -13.93
C SER A 103 -1.85 -6.20 -15.45
#